data_77a90dead48738b6fef108400d585377
#
_entry.id   77a90dead48738b6fef108400d585377
#
_cell.length_a   1.000
_cell.length_b   1.000
_cell.length_c   1.000
_cell.angle_alpha   90.00
_cell.angle_beta   90.00
_cell.angle_gamma   90.00
#
_symmetry.space_group_name_H-M   'P 1'
#
loop_
_entity.id
_entity.type
_entity.pdbx_description
1 polymer ?
#
loop_
_entity_poly.entity_id
_entity_poly.type
_entity_poly.pdbx_seq_one_letter_code
_entity_poly.pdbx_strand_id
1 'polypeptide(L)'
;LLLHGNSEESYCYRKLTICTTHQLLHFYQAFDLIIVDEIDAFPYEGDPMLRYGLKQALHPTGRLIYLTATPPQHLLREVEATFAIEKLPVRFHKRPLIVPECHWYLRWESCYKKPSRMKKFLKLLRELLQDNYVLVFCPSLSYMDALYQATSRFFAADIITSVHAEDAN
;
A
#
# COMPACT_ATOMS: atom_id res chain seq x y z
N LEU A 1 -2.60 -12.31 -20.14
CA LEU A 1 -3.92 -12.04 -19.59
C LEU A 1 -3.79 -11.08 -18.43
N LEU A 2 -4.56 -10.02 -18.41
CA LEU A 2 -4.65 -9.03 -17.34
C LEU A 2 -6.07 -9.04 -16.76
N LEU A 3 -6.20 -9.38 -15.47
CA LEU A 3 -7.49 -9.49 -14.80
C LEU A 3 -7.56 -8.64 -13.53
N HIS A 4 -8.58 -7.81 -13.44
CA HIS A 4 -8.93 -7.03 -12.26
C HIS A 4 -10.44 -6.81 -12.20
N GLY A 5 -10.97 -6.14 -11.15
CA GLY A 5 -12.41 -6.03 -10.92
C GLY A 5 -13.23 -5.43 -12.08
N ASN A 6 -12.61 -4.55 -12.90
CA ASN A 6 -13.24 -3.90 -14.05
C ASN A 6 -12.73 -4.46 -15.39
N SER A 7 -12.12 -5.65 -15.39
CA SER A 7 -11.58 -6.27 -16.59
C SER A 7 -12.72 -6.82 -17.46
N GLU A 8 -12.73 -6.49 -18.74
CA GLU A 8 -13.63 -7.06 -19.75
C GLU A 8 -13.10 -8.36 -20.34
N GLU A 9 -11.88 -8.75 -20.02
CA GLU A 9 -11.27 -9.97 -20.52
C GLU A 9 -11.93 -11.21 -19.91
N SER A 10 -12.25 -12.17 -20.76
CA SER A 10 -12.77 -13.47 -20.31
C SER A 10 -11.66 -14.32 -19.71
N TYR A 11 -12.01 -15.08 -18.66
CA TYR A 11 -11.11 -16.04 -18.04
C TYR A 11 -10.70 -17.12 -19.05
N CYS A 12 -9.47 -17.06 -19.51
CA CYS A 12 -8.92 -18.05 -20.42
C CYS A 12 -7.47 -18.40 -19.99
N TYR A 13 -7.06 -19.60 -20.37
CA TYR A 13 -5.72 -20.05 -20.06
C TYR A 13 -4.68 -19.27 -20.89
N ARG A 14 -3.69 -18.68 -20.21
CA ARG A 14 -2.56 -17.99 -20.84
C ARG A 14 -1.26 -18.34 -20.13
N LYS A 15 -0.16 -18.36 -20.88
CA LYS A 15 1.17 -18.65 -20.34
C LYS A 15 1.59 -17.66 -19.25
N LEU A 16 1.16 -16.42 -19.36
CA LEU A 16 1.33 -15.38 -18.34
C LEU A 16 0.00 -14.73 -18.04
N THR A 17 -0.36 -14.71 -16.77
CA THR A 17 -1.53 -14.01 -16.25
C THR A 17 -1.07 -13.06 -15.15
N ILE A 18 -1.49 -11.81 -15.23
CA ILE A 18 -1.32 -10.79 -14.18
C ILE A 18 -2.72 -10.46 -13.66
N CYS A 19 -2.93 -10.61 -12.39
CA CYS A 19 -4.25 -10.41 -11.81
C CYS A 19 -4.19 -9.94 -10.35
N THR A 20 -5.29 -9.36 -9.87
CA THR A 20 -5.46 -9.15 -8.43
C THR A 20 -5.77 -10.48 -7.74
N THR A 21 -5.47 -10.58 -6.44
CA THR A 21 -5.62 -11.83 -5.67
C THR A 21 -7.02 -12.41 -5.70
N HIS A 22 -8.07 -11.58 -5.74
CA HIS A 22 -9.46 -12.02 -5.85
C HIS A 22 -9.74 -12.82 -7.13
N GLN A 23 -9.05 -12.53 -8.22
CA GLN A 23 -9.25 -13.22 -9.50
C GLN A 23 -8.72 -14.67 -9.45
N LEU A 24 -7.86 -15.01 -8.50
CA LEU A 24 -7.38 -16.39 -8.32
C LEU A 24 -8.50 -17.37 -7.96
N LEU A 25 -9.60 -16.90 -7.38
CA LEU A 25 -10.78 -17.73 -7.06
C LEU A 25 -11.44 -18.37 -8.28
N HIS A 26 -11.18 -17.84 -9.47
CA HIS A 26 -11.70 -18.36 -10.74
C HIS A 26 -10.82 -19.43 -11.39
N PHE A 27 -9.66 -19.75 -10.78
CA PHE A 27 -8.72 -20.72 -11.34
C PHE A 27 -8.60 -21.95 -10.46
N TYR A 28 -8.43 -23.11 -11.09
CA TYR A 28 -8.20 -24.38 -10.40
C TYR A 28 -6.98 -25.07 -10.99
N GLN A 29 -5.94 -25.26 -10.18
CA GLN A 29 -4.67 -25.92 -10.54
C GLN A 29 -4.08 -25.43 -11.88
N ALA A 30 -4.23 -24.14 -12.15
CA ALA A 30 -3.97 -23.54 -13.46
C ALA A 30 -2.54 -23.04 -13.64
N PHE A 31 -1.77 -22.87 -12.54
CA PHE A 31 -0.48 -22.21 -12.58
C PHE A 31 0.62 -23.07 -11.97
N ASP A 32 1.69 -23.29 -12.75
CA ASP A 32 2.90 -23.97 -12.28
C ASP A 32 3.78 -23.05 -11.41
N LEU A 33 3.62 -21.74 -11.54
CA LEU A 33 4.28 -20.72 -10.72
C LEU A 33 3.30 -19.60 -10.42
N ILE A 34 3.19 -19.25 -9.14
CA ILE A 34 2.49 -18.04 -8.70
C ILE A 34 3.49 -17.18 -7.94
N ILE A 35 3.54 -15.89 -8.30
CA ILE A 35 4.31 -14.87 -7.58
C ILE A 35 3.29 -13.90 -6.98
N VAL A 36 3.31 -13.76 -5.66
CA VAL A 36 2.44 -12.81 -4.93
C VAL A 36 3.31 -11.67 -4.43
N ASP A 37 3.06 -10.49 -4.97
CA ASP A 37 3.72 -9.26 -4.54
C ASP A 37 2.92 -8.60 -3.41
N GLU A 38 3.62 -7.96 -2.47
CA GLU A 38 3.03 -7.30 -1.30
C GLU A 38 2.09 -8.24 -0.51
N ILE A 39 2.58 -9.46 -0.19
CA ILE A 39 1.79 -10.51 0.50
C ILE A 39 1.23 -10.06 1.85
N ASP A 40 1.88 -9.10 2.50
CA ASP A 40 1.52 -8.49 3.77
C ASP A 40 0.53 -7.31 3.65
N ALA A 41 0.17 -6.92 2.42
CA ALA A 41 -0.77 -5.83 2.19
C ALA A 41 -2.23 -6.31 2.18
N PHE A 42 -3.14 -5.40 2.55
CA PHE A 42 -4.57 -5.57 2.32
C PHE A 42 -4.85 -5.74 0.80
N PRO A 43 -5.78 -6.62 0.37
CA PRO A 43 -6.72 -7.38 1.22
C PRO A 43 -6.25 -8.78 1.61
N TYR A 44 -5.06 -9.21 1.20
CA TYR A 44 -4.63 -10.61 1.39
C TYR A 44 -4.39 -10.94 2.87
N GLU A 45 -3.87 -9.99 3.64
CA GLU A 45 -3.60 -10.20 5.05
C GLU A 45 -4.90 -10.47 5.82
N GLY A 46 -4.99 -11.68 6.42
CA GLY A 46 -6.12 -12.07 7.25
C GLY A 46 -7.36 -12.59 6.50
N ASP A 47 -7.36 -12.65 5.16
CA ASP A 47 -8.49 -13.20 4.41
C ASP A 47 -8.28 -14.70 4.07
N PRO A 48 -9.04 -15.61 4.74
CA PRO A 48 -8.93 -17.05 4.48
C PRO A 48 -9.37 -17.44 3.06
N MET A 49 -10.28 -16.68 2.45
CA MET A 49 -10.80 -16.96 1.12
C MET A 49 -9.72 -16.71 0.06
N LEU A 50 -8.98 -15.62 0.17
CA LEU A 50 -7.88 -15.33 -0.74
C LEU A 50 -6.73 -16.34 -0.60
N ARG A 51 -6.43 -16.77 0.62
CA ARG A 51 -5.46 -17.85 0.88
C ARG A 51 -5.91 -19.18 0.26
N TYR A 52 -7.19 -19.48 0.35
CA TYR A 52 -7.76 -20.66 -0.30
C TYR A 52 -7.66 -20.56 -1.82
N GLY A 53 -8.06 -19.41 -2.41
CA GLY A 53 -7.97 -19.17 -3.84
C GLY A 53 -6.56 -19.33 -4.39
N LEU A 54 -5.55 -18.83 -3.67
CA LEU A 54 -4.17 -19.00 -4.03
C LEU A 54 -3.74 -20.47 -4.07
N LYS A 55 -4.07 -21.23 -3.02
CA LYS A 55 -3.76 -22.67 -2.96
C LYS A 55 -4.50 -23.47 -4.03
N GLN A 56 -5.76 -23.11 -4.31
CA GLN A 56 -6.57 -23.77 -5.32
C GLN A 56 -6.07 -23.49 -6.74
N ALA A 57 -5.62 -22.29 -7.02
CA ALA A 57 -5.11 -21.90 -8.34
C ALA A 57 -3.74 -22.50 -8.67
N LEU A 58 -2.93 -22.81 -7.66
CA LEU A 58 -1.62 -23.40 -7.81
C LEU A 58 -1.73 -24.89 -8.18
N HIS A 59 -0.96 -25.31 -9.19
CA HIS A 59 -0.82 -26.73 -9.53
C HIS A 59 -0.19 -27.52 -8.36
N PRO A 60 -0.55 -28.79 -8.11
CA PRO A 60 -0.01 -29.59 -6.99
C PRO A 60 1.53 -29.68 -6.96
N THR A 61 2.19 -29.64 -8.10
CA THR A 61 3.66 -29.61 -8.24
C THR A 61 4.20 -28.18 -8.50
N GLY A 62 3.32 -27.19 -8.42
CA GLY A 62 3.67 -25.80 -8.69
C GLY A 62 4.52 -25.17 -7.59
N ARG A 63 5.09 -24.03 -7.90
CA ARG A 63 5.92 -23.23 -6.98
C ARG A 63 5.24 -21.92 -6.62
N LEU A 64 5.46 -21.50 -5.39
CA LEU A 64 4.90 -20.27 -4.84
C LEU A 64 6.02 -19.36 -4.35
N ILE A 65 6.00 -18.10 -4.76
CA ILE A 65 6.94 -17.08 -4.34
C ILE A 65 6.16 -15.94 -3.70
N TYR A 66 6.53 -15.58 -2.49
CA TYR A 66 6.04 -14.40 -1.79
C TYR A 66 7.07 -13.30 -1.83
N LEU A 67 6.65 -12.09 -2.17
CA LEU A 67 7.47 -10.89 -2.12
C LEU A 67 6.88 -9.94 -1.07
N THR A 68 7.74 -9.39 -0.25
CA THR A 68 7.37 -8.37 0.75
C THR A 68 8.59 -7.57 1.18
N ALA A 69 8.42 -6.28 1.44
CA ALA A 69 9.46 -5.44 2.01
C ALA A 69 9.43 -5.44 3.55
N THR A 70 8.28 -5.73 4.14
CA THR A 70 7.99 -5.59 5.59
C THR A 70 7.28 -6.82 6.15
N PRO A 71 7.89 -8.02 6.09
CA PRO A 71 7.20 -9.25 6.49
C PRO A 71 6.82 -9.20 7.98
N PRO A 72 5.53 -9.33 8.32
CA PRO A 72 5.09 -9.38 9.70
C PRO A 72 5.53 -10.70 10.37
N GLN A 73 5.74 -10.66 11.67
CA GLN A 73 6.28 -11.82 12.39
C GLN A 73 5.41 -13.09 12.30
N HIS A 74 4.09 -12.93 12.22
CA HIS A 74 3.19 -14.07 12.08
C HIS A 74 3.36 -14.76 10.72
N LEU A 75 3.54 -13.99 9.63
CA LEU A 75 3.82 -14.54 8.31
C LEU A 75 5.15 -15.31 8.30
N LEU A 76 6.21 -14.74 8.89
CA LEU A 76 7.50 -15.41 8.99
C LEU A 76 7.39 -16.76 9.69
N ARG A 77 6.65 -16.84 10.82
CA ARG A 77 6.42 -18.09 11.54
C ARG A 77 5.62 -19.11 10.72
N GLU A 78 4.65 -18.64 9.93
CA GLU A 78 3.81 -19.51 9.08
C GLU A 78 4.64 -20.14 7.96
N VAL A 79 5.56 -19.39 7.37
CA VAL A 79 6.32 -19.83 6.18
C VAL A 79 7.66 -20.50 6.53
N GLU A 80 8.19 -20.30 7.73
CA GLU A 80 9.53 -20.78 8.17
C GLU A 80 9.74 -22.28 7.97
N ALA A 81 8.69 -23.08 8.16
CA ALA A 81 8.76 -24.53 8.03
C ALA A 81 8.65 -25.03 6.57
N THR A 82 8.16 -24.21 5.64
CA THR A 82 7.76 -24.65 4.30
C THR A 82 8.41 -23.86 3.16
N PHE A 83 8.94 -22.67 3.43
CA PHE A 83 9.56 -21.81 2.44
C PHE A 83 11.05 -21.58 2.72
N ALA A 84 11.84 -21.48 1.66
CA ALA A 84 13.16 -20.90 1.74
C ALA A 84 13.03 -19.36 1.80
N ILE A 85 13.66 -18.74 2.80
CA ILE A 85 13.60 -17.28 2.99
C ILE A 85 14.88 -16.66 2.49
N GLU A 86 14.75 -15.83 1.44
CA GLU A 86 15.86 -15.05 0.88
C GLU A 86 15.70 -13.57 1.25
N LYS A 87 16.79 -12.97 1.72
CA LYS A 87 16.82 -11.55 2.09
C LYS A 87 17.66 -10.76 1.10
N LEU A 88 17.06 -9.75 0.48
CA LEU A 88 17.74 -8.83 -0.43
C LEU A 88 17.95 -7.48 0.26
N PRO A 89 19.01 -7.30 1.06
CA PRO A 89 19.18 -6.12 1.90
C PRO A 89 19.59 -4.86 1.12
N VAL A 90 19.91 -5.00 -0.17
CA VAL A 90 20.40 -3.90 -1.01
C VAL A 90 19.37 -3.57 -2.08
N ARG A 91 18.98 -2.30 -2.14
CA ARG A 91 18.10 -1.80 -3.22
C ARG A 91 18.82 -1.87 -4.57
N PHE A 92 18.06 -2.16 -5.63
CA PHE A 92 18.57 -2.19 -7.01
C PHE A 92 19.40 -0.95 -7.38
N HIS A 93 18.93 0.24 -6.96
CA HIS A 93 19.62 1.52 -7.24
C HIS A 93 20.82 1.81 -6.34
N LYS A 94 21.16 0.93 -5.40
CA LYS A 94 22.26 1.08 -4.43
C LYS A 94 22.24 2.42 -3.64
N ARG A 95 21.10 3.11 -3.61
CA ARG A 95 20.92 4.34 -2.81
C ARG A 95 20.41 3.97 -1.42
N PRO A 96 20.94 4.60 -0.36
CA PRO A 96 20.43 4.39 0.99
C PRO A 96 18.97 4.78 1.08
N LEU A 97 18.24 4.13 1.99
CA LEU A 97 16.89 4.56 2.35
C LEU A 97 16.95 5.93 3.00
N ILE A 98 16.01 6.80 2.63
CA ILE A 98 15.79 8.05 3.34
C ILE A 98 15.30 7.70 4.74
N VAL A 99 16.03 8.15 5.76
CA VAL A 99 15.62 7.99 7.15
C VAL A 99 14.65 9.12 7.49
N PRO A 100 13.41 8.82 7.88
CA PRO A 100 12.46 9.86 8.27
C PRO A 100 12.93 10.60 9.52
N GLU A 101 12.76 11.93 9.52
CA GLU A 101 12.96 12.73 10.72
C GLU A 101 11.67 12.70 11.56
N CYS A 102 11.77 12.17 12.79
CA CYS A 102 10.62 12.03 13.66
C CYS A 102 10.45 13.27 14.55
N HIS A 103 9.34 13.96 14.42
CA HIS A 103 8.99 15.09 15.26
C HIS A 103 7.83 14.77 16.20
N TRP A 104 8.01 15.03 17.49
CA TRP A 104 6.94 14.87 18.46
C TRP A 104 5.91 15.99 18.29
N TYR A 105 4.63 15.58 18.11
CA TYR A 105 3.49 16.50 17.98
C TYR A 105 2.35 16.12 18.92
N LEU A 106 2.24 16.84 20.01
CA LEU A 106 1.20 16.56 21.03
C LEU A 106 -0.20 16.80 20.48
N ARG A 107 -1.08 15.81 20.66
CA ARG A 107 -2.48 15.86 20.20
C ARG A 107 -2.64 16.11 18.71
N TRP A 108 -1.75 15.51 17.89
CA TRP A 108 -1.76 15.64 16.44
C TRP A 108 -3.13 15.29 15.81
N GLU A 109 -3.86 14.29 16.35
CA GLU A 109 -5.19 13.84 15.89
C GLU A 109 -6.26 14.94 15.95
N SER A 110 -6.03 15.97 16.73
CA SER A 110 -6.96 17.08 16.89
C SER A 110 -6.33 18.45 16.63
N CYS A 111 -5.17 18.48 15.96
CA CYS A 111 -4.45 19.72 15.71
C CYS A 111 -5.28 20.71 14.86
N TYR A 112 -6.04 20.20 13.88
CA TYR A 112 -6.91 20.98 13.01
C TYR A 112 -8.11 21.63 13.73
N LYS A 113 -8.50 21.15 14.90
CA LYS A 113 -9.66 21.68 15.65
C LYS A 113 -9.41 23.07 16.23
N LYS A 114 -8.14 23.48 16.41
CA LYS A 114 -7.78 24.79 16.99
C LYS A 114 -6.60 25.40 16.24
N PRO A 115 -6.73 26.64 15.70
CA PRO A 115 -5.65 27.32 14.97
C PRO A 115 -4.33 27.42 15.74
N SER A 116 -4.41 27.61 17.08
CA SER A 116 -3.23 27.68 17.95
C SER A 116 -2.40 26.38 17.96
N ARG A 117 -3.04 25.23 17.75
CA ARG A 117 -2.37 23.93 17.68
C ARG A 117 -1.72 23.67 16.31
N MET A 118 -2.21 24.34 15.27
CA MET A 118 -1.67 24.19 13.92
C MET A 118 -0.41 25.04 13.68
N LYS A 119 -0.09 26.00 14.52
CA LYS A 119 1.02 26.94 14.28
C LYS A 119 2.34 26.25 13.92
N LYS A 120 2.73 25.20 14.67
CA LYS A 120 3.98 24.45 14.42
C LYS A 120 3.93 23.72 13.07
N PHE A 121 2.81 23.07 12.77
CA PHE A 121 2.59 22.36 11.51
C PHE A 121 2.57 23.32 10.31
N LEU A 122 1.85 24.42 10.40
CA LEU A 122 1.78 25.45 9.36
C LEU A 122 3.13 26.13 9.11
N LYS A 123 3.91 26.32 10.17
CA LYS A 123 5.28 26.86 10.04
C LYS A 123 6.15 25.89 9.24
N LEU A 124 6.14 24.60 9.62
CA LEU A 124 6.87 23.55 8.90
C LEU A 124 6.45 23.46 7.43
N LEU A 125 5.13 23.46 7.16
CA LEU A 125 4.63 23.43 5.78
C LEU A 125 5.13 24.63 4.96
N ARG A 126 5.11 25.84 5.53
CA ARG A 126 5.57 27.04 4.83
C ARG A 126 7.08 26.99 4.52
N GLU A 127 7.87 26.45 5.44
CA GLU A 127 9.32 26.28 5.23
C GLU A 127 9.58 25.25 4.12
N LEU A 128 8.88 24.12 4.15
CA LEU A 128 9.05 23.07 3.14
C LEU A 128 8.54 23.47 1.76
N LEU A 129 7.47 24.25 1.66
CA LEU A 129 6.87 24.68 0.42
C LEU A 129 7.69 25.75 -0.33
N GLN A 130 8.73 26.31 0.28
CA GLN A 130 9.58 27.29 -0.41
C GLN A 130 10.31 26.68 -1.60
N ASP A 131 10.81 25.46 -1.45
CA ASP A 131 11.67 24.82 -2.44
C ASP A 131 11.18 23.41 -2.84
N ASN A 132 10.03 22.95 -2.31
CA ASN A 132 9.57 21.57 -2.51
C ASN A 132 8.06 21.46 -2.76
N TYR A 133 7.67 20.40 -3.45
CA TYR A 133 6.31 19.87 -3.37
C TYR A 133 6.18 19.02 -2.10
N VAL A 134 5.13 19.25 -1.34
CA VAL A 134 4.92 18.57 -0.05
C VAL A 134 3.72 17.64 -0.15
N LEU A 135 3.92 16.36 0.14
CA LEU A 135 2.88 15.36 0.23
C LEU A 135 2.62 15.04 1.71
N VAL A 136 1.35 15.16 2.13
CA VAL A 136 0.92 14.88 3.50
C VAL A 136 0.03 13.65 3.50
N PHE A 137 0.51 12.55 4.08
CA PHE A 137 -0.29 11.35 4.27
C PHE A 137 -1.17 11.47 5.51
N CYS A 138 -2.44 11.16 5.36
CA CYS A 138 -3.42 11.15 6.44
C CYS A 138 -3.90 9.73 6.74
N PRO A 139 -4.17 9.37 8.01
CA PRO A 139 -4.54 8.00 8.39
C PRO A 139 -5.98 7.62 7.98
N SER A 140 -6.82 8.59 7.63
CA SER A 140 -8.19 8.36 7.18
C SER A 140 -8.69 9.52 6.31
N LEU A 141 -9.71 9.26 5.48
CA LEU A 141 -10.37 10.28 4.65
C LEU A 141 -10.95 11.40 5.49
N SER A 142 -11.64 11.07 6.58
CA SER A 142 -12.22 12.07 7.48
C SER A 142 -11.17 13.00 8.12
N TYR A 143 -9.99 12.48 8.41
CA TYR A 143 -8.87 13.28 8.89
C TYR A 143 -8.29 14.15 7.77
N MET A 144 -8.14 13.60 6.58
CA MET A 144 -7.66 14.32 5.39
C MET A 144 -8.56 15.52 5.08
N ASP A 145 -9.88 15.33 5.00
CA ASP A 145 -10.86 16.38 4.73
C ASP A 145 -10.81 17.48 5.79
N ALA A 146 -10.79 17.09 7.06
CA ALA A 146 -10.73 18.04 8.15
C ALA A 146 -9.41 18.85 8.16
N LEU A 147 -8.29 18.21 7.82
CA LEU A 147 -7.00 18.87 7.71
C LEU A 147 -6.97 19.80 6.49
N TYR A 148 -7.48 19.34 5.35
CA TYR A 148 -7.61 20.14 4.12
C TYR A 148 -8.40 21.42 4.36
N GLN A 149 -9.60 21.31 4.94
CA GLN A 149 -10.45 22.46 5.27
C GLN A 149 -9.76 23.42 6.27
N ALA A 150 -9.03 22.89 7.22
CA ALA A 150 -8.32 23.71 8.19
C ALA A 150 -7.12 24.43 7.56
N THR A 151 -6.37 23.80 6.67
CA THR A 151 -5.19 24.36 5.98
C THR A 151 -5.57 25.30 4.86
N SER A 152 -6.68 25.09 4.15
CA SER A 152 -7.18 25.97 3.06
C SER A 152 -7.49 27.41 3.52
N ARG A 153 -7.58 27.63 4.83
CA ARG A 153 -7.69 28.99 5.41
C ARG A 153 -6.38 29.75 5.43
N PHE A 154 -5.25 29.07 5.21
CA PHE A 154 -3.89 29.63 5.35
C PHE A 154 -3.08 29.58 4.05
N PHE A 155 -3.54 28.83 3.05
CA PHE A 155 -2.92 28.67 1.75
C PHE A 155 -3.95 28.97 0.66
N ALA A 156 -3.50 29.50 -0.47
CA ALA A 156 -4.35 29.73 -1.63
C ALA A 156 -4.82 28.39 -2.25
N ALA A 157 -5.96 28.41 -2.92
CA ALA A 157 -6.58 27.22 -3.47
C ALA A 157 -5.76 26.49 -4.55
N ASP A 158 -4.87 27.21 -5.21
CA ASP A 158 -3.93 26.69 -6.21
C ASP A 158 -2.70 26.02 -5.62
N ILE A 159 -2.47 26.15 -4.30
CA ILE A 159 -1.32 25.59 -3.60
C ILE A 159 -1.63 24.25 -2.97
N ILE A 160 -2.89 24.00 -2.60
CA ILE A 160 -3.28 22.82 -1.84
C ILE A 160 -4.40 22.06 -2.55
N THR A 161 -4.24 20.73 -2.62
CA THR A 161 -5.27 19.81 -3.10
C THR A 161 -5.34 18.59 -2.19
N SER A 162 -6.49 17.93 -2.16
CA SER A 162 -6.67 16.60 -1.56
C SER A 162 -6.89 15.58 -2.66
N VAL A 163 -6.35 14.38 -2.49
CA VAL A 163 -6.49 13.28 -3.45
C VAL A 163 -6.77 11.99 -2.69
N HIS A 164 -7.76 11.23 -3.12
CA HIS A 164 -8.08 9.91 -2.61
C HIS A 164 -8.51 8.95 -3.74
N ALA A 165 -8.71 7.68 -3.41
CA ALA A 165 -8.96 6.64 -4.42
C ALA A 165 -10.23 6.86 -5.26
N GLU A 166 -11.23 7.57 -4.74
CA GLU A 166 -12.47 7.88 -5.47
C GLU A 166 -12.29 9.00 -6.50
N ASP A 167 -11.22 9.78 -6.42
CA ASP A 167 -10.89 10.84 -7.39
C ASP A 167 -10.24 10.29 -8.67
N ALA A 168 -9.93 9.00 -8.72
CA ALA A 168 -9.20 8.34 -9.81
C ALA A 168 -10.12 7.80 -10.94
N ASN A 169 -11.39 8.26 -11.01
CA ASN A 169 -12.34 7.89 -12.07
C ASN A 169 -12.44 8.96 -13.15
#